data_6e76adaa1bd922da79e5127547b0d642
#
_entry.id   6e76adaa1bd922da79e5127547b0d642
#
_cell.length_a   1.000
_cell.length_b   1.000
_cell.length_c   1.000
_cell.angle_alpha   90.00
_cell.angle_beta   90.00
_cell.angle_gamma   90.00
#
_symmetry.space_group_name_H-M   'P 1'
#
loop_
_entity.id
_entity.type
_entity.pdbx_description
1 polymer ?
#
loop_
_entity_poly.entity_id
_entity_poly.type
_entity_poly.pdbx_seq_one_letter_code
_entity_poly.pdbx_strand_id
1 'polypeptide(L)'
;KHDLFILDQHACDEKFNFERLHREAKMHSQRLIQPRTLHVSAQEEMIIIEHLDLFRKSGFDIEIDEKAAVGKRLKVRGMSHCMGASFNIEDLNEYASVLQDWTSIKGSKAPKLPKLDRLFASRACRSSVMIGMALDRRRMTNIVRNLETLDQPWNCPHGRPTMRHLYDLRCLNHASSDFGGEGGSGTTSNNMKRRRVFSHLDKDDA
;
A
#
# COMPACT_ATOMS: atom_id res chain seq x y z
N LYS A 1 1.05 28.51 4.22
CA LYS A 1 0.40 27.77 3.13
C LYS A 1 -1.11 27.89 3.33
N HIS A 2 -1.84 28.20 2.26
CA HIS A 2 -3.28 28.52 2.32
C HIS A 2 -4.06 27.60 1.40
N ASP A 3 -3.76 26.30 1.47
CA ASP A 3 -4.41 25.27 0.65
C ASP A 3 -5.53 24.59 1.44
N LEU A 4 -6.67 24.39 0.78
CA LEU A 4 -7.78 23.66 1.32
C LEU A 4 -7.80 22.25 0.77
N PHE A 5 -7.86 21.24 1.66
CA PHE A 5 -7.95 19.82 1.31
C PHE A 5 -9.24 19.22 1.86
N ILE A 6 -9.79 18.26 1.14
CA ILE A 6 -10.79 17.33 1.67
C ILE A 6 -10.13 15.98 1.94
N LEU A 7 -10.44 15.36 3.08
CA LEU A 7 -9.92 14.04 3.47
C LEU A 7 -11.07 13.06 3.58
N ASP A 8 -10.87 11.85 3.04
CA ASP A 8 -11.78 10.73 3.26
C ASP A 8 -11.42 10.06 4.61
N GLN A 9 -12.34 10.15 5.59
CA GLN A 9 -12.09 9.62 6.93
C GLN A 9 -11.78 8.13 6.97
N HIS A 10 -12.49 7.33 6.15
CA HIS A 10 -12.30 5.90 6.09
C HIS A 10 -10.97 5.55 5.41
N ALA A 11 -10.69 6.13 4.23
CA ALA A 11 -9.47 5.86 3.49
C ALA A 11 -8.20 6.26 4.26
N CYS A 12 -8.24 7.40 4.98
CA CYS A 12 -7.14 7.85 5.84
C CYS A 12 -6.85 6.87 6.97
N ASP A 13 -7.90 6.47 7.71
CA ASP A 13 -7.77 5.56 8.84
C ASP A 13 -7.40 4.14 8.38
N GLU A 14 -7.95 3.69 7.25
CA GLU A 14 -7.59 2.43 6.61
C GLU A 14 -6.10 2.39 6.23
N LYS A 15 -5.59 3.45 5.63
CA LYS A 15 -4.17 3.54 5.26
C LYS A 15 -3.27 3.48 6.49
N PHE A 16 -3.62 4.20 7.54
CA PHE A 16 -2.90 4.16 8.81
C PHE A 16 -2.89 2.76 9.42
N ASN A 17 -4.05 2.11 9.52
CA ASN A 17 -4.16 0.75 10.05
C ASN A 17 -3.38 -0.26 9.21
N PHE A 18 -3.39 -0.13 7.88
CA PHE A 18 -2.64 -0.98 6.98
C PHE A 18 -1.13 -0.88 7.20
N GLU A 19 -0.55 0.33 7.21
CA GLU A 19 0.88 0.50 7.46
C GLU A 19 1.28 0.09 8.87
N ARG A 20 0.41 0.33 9.87
CA ARG A 20 0.61 -0.14 11.24
C ARG A 20 0.69 -1.66 11.29
N LEU A 21 -0.25 -2.38 10.66
CA LEU A 21 -0.23 -3.85 10.59
C LEU A 21 1.07 -4.35 9.96
N HIS A 22 1.56 -3.70 8.91
CA HIS A 22 2.83 -4.06 8.29
C HIS A 22 4.06 -3.85 9.17
N ARG A 23 4.01 -2.88 10.09
CA ARG A 23 5.12 -2.62 11.04
C ARG A 23 5.09 -3.56 12.24
N GLU A 24 3.89 -3.86 12.74
CA GLU A 24 3.70 -4.58 14.01
C GLU A 24 3.57 -6.10 13.83
N ALA A 25 3.13 -6.56 12.66
CA ALA A 25 2.90 -7.97 12.43
C ALA A 25 4.19 -8.78 12.46
N LYS A 26 4.16 -9.86 13.24
CA LYS A 26 5.24 -10.82 13.32
C LYS A 26 4.85 -12.07 12.53
N MET A 27 5.78 -12.49 11.67
CA MET A 27 5.66 -13.76 10.96
C MET A 27 6.19 -14.88 11.86
N HIS A 28 5.46 -15.96 11.91
CA HIS A 28 5.85 -17.16 12.66
C HIS A 28 5.97 -18.34 11.70
N SER A 29 6.84 -19.28 12.02
CA SER A 29 6.95 -20.54 11.31
C SER A 29 6.29 -21.65 12.12
N GLN A 30 5.36 -22.38 11.50
CA GLN A 30 4.75 -23.57 12.08
C GLN A 30 5.42 -24.80 11.47
N ARG A 31 6.11 -25.58 12.29
CA ARG A 31 6.77 -26.81 11.82
C ARG A 31 5.77 -27.83 11.30
N LEU A 32 6.12 -28.42 10.18
CA LEU A 32 5.39 -29.56 9.61
C LEU A 32 5.81 -30.85 10.32
N ILE A 33 4.87 -31.76 10.49
CA ILE A 33 5.13 -33.11 11.03
C ILE A 33 6.13 -33.85 10.13
N GLN A 34 5.95 -33.71 8.81
CA GLN A 34 6.89 -34.24 7.80
C GLN A 34 7.27 -33.13 6.83
N PRO A 35 8.58 -32.98 6.53
CA PRO A 35 9.04 -32.06 5.49
C PRO A 35 8.39 -32.40 4.15
N ARG A 36 7.99 -31.37 3.41
CA ARG A 36 7.41 -31.52 2.07
C ARG A 36 8.42 -31.09 1.01
N THR A 37 8.69 -31.96 0.06
CA THR A 37 9.50 -31.59 -1.12
C THR A 37 8.66 -30.68 -2.02
N LEU A 38 9.23 -29.52 -2.41
CA LEU A 38 8.66 -28.67 -3.44
C LEU A 38 8.95 -29.27 -4.81
N HIS A 39 7.96 -29.23 -5.67
CA HIS A 39 8.10 -29.54 -7.10
C HIS A 39 7.97 -28.23 -7.85
N VAL A 40 9.10 -27.66 -8.23
CA VAL A 40 9.18 -26.34 -8.89
C VAL A 40 10.04 -26.45 -10.15
N SER A 41 9.90 -25.50 -11.07
CA SER A 41 10.81 -25.41 -12.22
C SER A 41 12.25 -25.10 -11.77
N ALA A 42 13.24 -25.37 -12.59
CA ALA A 42 14.62 -25.03 -12.31
C ALA A 42 14.82 -23.51 -12.06
N GLN A 43 14.05 -22.68 -12.75
CA GLN A 43 14.09 -21.23 -12.60
C GLN A 43 13.50 -20.77 -11.26
N GLU A 44 12.35 -21.28 -10.87
CA GLU A 44 11.74 -20.99 -9.55
C GLU A 44 12.64 -21.47 -8.41
N GLU A 45 13.26 -22.66 -8.57
CA GLU A 45 14.19 -23.19 -7.58
C GLU A 45 15.36 -22.23 -7.37
N MET A 46 15.96 -21.69 -8.45
CA MET A 46 17.05 -20.72 -8.37
C MET A 46 16.61 -19.42 -7.64
N ILE A 47 15.43 -18.89 -7.98
CA ILE A 47 14.88 -17.68 -7.34
C ILE A 47 14.69 -17.90 -5.85
N ILE A 48 14.14 -19.05 -5.45
CA ILE A 48 13.91 -19.36 -4.02
C ILE A 48 15.25 -19.48 -3.29
N ILE A 49 16.27 -20.11 -3.90
CA ILE A 49 17.59 -20.25 -3.30
C ILE A 49 18.26 -18.89 -3.15
N GLU A 50 18.22 -18.05 -4.18
CA GLU A 50 18.82 -16.71 -4.18
C GLU A 50 18.18 -15.82 -3.09
N HIS A 51 16.87 -15.95 -2.89
CA HIS A 51 16.11 -15.11 -1.94
C HIS A 51 15.68 -15.85 -0.68
N LEU A 52 16.38 -16.90 -0.28
CA LEU A 52 16.02 -17.76 0.85
C LEU A 52 15.79 -16.97 2.16
N ASP A 53 16.55 -15.89 2.36
CA ASP A 53 16.39 -15.02 3.53
C ASP A 53 15.05 -14.26 3.54
N LEU A 54 14.52 -13.90 2.38
CA LEU A 54 13.20 -13.27 2.28
C LEU A 54 12.08 -14.27 2.62
N PHE A 55 12.22 -15.52 2.17
CA PHE A 55 11.29 -16.59 2.55
C PHE A 55 11.33 -16.88 4.05
N ARG A 56 12.52 -16.94 4.66
CA ARG A 56 12.69 -17.13 6.10
C ARG A 56 12.10 -15.96 6.90
N LYS A 57 12.36 -14.71 6.48
CA LYS A 57 11.73 -13.52 7.08
C LYS A 57 10.20 -13.54 6.96
N SER A 58 9.68 -14.14 5.89
CA SER A 58 8.25 -14.34 5.69
C SER A 58 7.69 -15.56 6.43
N GLY A 59 8.50 -16.24 7.26
CA GLY A 59 8.06 -17.35 8.12
C GLY A 59 8.09 -18.72 7.47
N PHE A 60 8.60 -18.87 6.24
CA PHE A 60 8.81 -20.19 5.62
C PHE A 60 10.17 -20.76 6.07
N ASP A 61 10.16 -21.99 6.57
CA ASP A 61 11.39 -22.73 6.88
C ASP A 61 11.69 -23.70 5.73
N ILE A 62 12.70 -23.36 4.93
CA ILE A 62 13.09 -24.09 3.72
C ILE A 62 14.52 -24.59 3.89
N GLU A 63 14.70 -25.89 3.66
CA GLU A 63 15.97 -26.59 3.62
C GLU A 63 16.32 -26.95 2.17
N ILE A 64 17.63 -26.90 1.84
CA ILE A 64 18.14 -27.29 0.53
C ILE A 64 18.77 -28.67 0.65
N ASP A 65 18.30 -29.63 -0.15
CA ASP A 65 18.89 -30.96 -0.32
C ASP A 65 19.71 -30.99 -1.61
N GLU A 66 21.02 -30.79 -1.49
CA GLU A 66 21.92 -30.74 -2.63
C GLU A 66 22.00 -32.08 -3.39
N LYS A 67 21.61 -33.20 -2.77
CA LYS A 67 21.67 -34.54 -3.39
C LYS A 67 20.43 -34.83 -4.26
N ALA A 68 19.38 -34.03 -4.12
CA ALA A 68 18.17 -34.21 -4.89
C ALA A 68 18.31 -33.67 -6.32
N ALA A 69 17.48 -34.16 -7.23
CA ALA A 69 17.44 -33.67 -8.60
C ALA A 69 16.93 -32.21 -8.67
N VAL A 70 17.34 -31.47 -9.70
CA VAL A 70 16.89 -30.11 -9.97
C VAL A 70 15.36 -30.08 -10.02
N GLY A 71 14.76 -29.06 -9.40
CA GLY A 71 13.31 -28.92 -9.24
C GLY A 71 12.74 -29.65 -8.01
N LYS A 72 13.55 -30.42 -7.26
CA LYS A 72 13.17 -31.17 -6.06
C LYS A 72 14.12 -30.96 -4.88
N ARG A 73 15.08 -30.04 -4.99
CA ARG A 73 16.09 -29.76 -3.95
C ARG A 73 15.52 -29.03 -2.73
N LEU A 74 14.38 -28.40 -2.87
CA LEU A 74 13.78 -27.60 -1.80
C LEU A 74 12.82 -28.44 -0.96
N LYS A 75 13.04 -28.46 0.35
CA LYS A 75 12.19 -29.14 1.35
C LYS A 75 11.63 -28.10 2.31
N VAL A 76 10.32 -27.95 2.37
CA VAL A 76 9.64 -27.08 3.35
C VAL A 76 9.50 -27.86 4.66
N ARG A 77 10.11 -27.35 5.72
CA ARG A 77 10.05 -27.87 7.10
C ARG A 77 9.02 -27.12 7.94
N GLY A 78 8.76 -25.86 7.60
CA GLY A 78 7.81 -25.01 8.32
C GLY A 78 7.06 -24.10 7.38
N MET A 79 5.75 -23.95 7.67
CA MET A 79 4.84 -23.07 6.93
C MET A 79 4.64 -21.78 7.70
N SER A 80 4.52 -20.70 6.94
CA SER A 80 4.29 -19.38 7.49
C SER A 80 2.91 -19.23 8.12
N HIS A 81 2.85 -18.50 9.22
CA HIS A 81 1.62 -18.17 9.93
C HIS A 81 1.70 -16.73 10.45
N CYS A 82 0.64 -15.96 10.27
CA CYS A 82 0.54 -14.59 10.76
C CYS A 82 -0.88 -14.25 11.20
N MET A 83 -1.03 -13.79 12.44
CA MET A 83 -2.31 -13.28 12.97
C MET A 83 -3.50 -14.24 12.74
N GLY A 84 -3.33 -15.54 12.94
CA GLY A 84 -4.38 -16.55 12.75
C GLY A 84 -4.62 -16.98 11.30
N ALA A 85 -3.86 -16.44 10.34
CA ALA A 85 -3.89 -16.90 8.95
C ALA A 85 -2.68 -17.80 8.68
N SER A 86 -2.92 -18.97 8.07
CA SER A 86 -1.89 -19.88 7.62
C SER A 86 -1.63 -19.68 6.13
N PHE A 87 -0.37 -19.83 5.75
CA PHE A 87 0.08 -19.76 4.36
C PHE A 87 0.38 -21.19 3.87
N ASN A 88 0.16 -21.42 2.59
CA ASN A 88 0.34 -22.72 1.96
C ASN A 88 1.48 -22.69 0.92
N ILE A 89 1.69 -23.82 0.22
CA ILE A 89 2.71 -23.94 -0.82
C ILE A 89 2.39 -23.03 -2.03
N GLU A 90 1.10 -22.86 -2.33
CA GLU A 90 0.67 -21.99 -3.42
C GLU A 90 1.04 -20.52 -3.15
N ASP A 91 0.89 -20.06 -1.89
CA ASP A 91 1.32 -18.73 -1.47
C ASP A 91 2.85 -18.56 -1.56
N LEU A 92 3.62 -19.63 -1.30
CA LEU A 92 5.07 -19.65 -1.47
C LEU A 92 5.44 -19.51 -2.94
N ASN A 93 4.77 -20.25 -3.83
CA ASN A 93 5.01 -20.20 -5.27
C ASN A 93 4.59 -18.83 -5.85
N GLU A 94 3.44 -18.27 -5.41
CA GLU A 94 3.04 -16.90 -5.77
C GLU A 94 4.12 -15.88 -5.39
N TYR A 95 4.72 -16.04 -4.20
CA TYR A 95 5.78 -15.16 -3.74
C TYR A 95 7.06 -15.31 -4.58
N ALA A 96 7.43 -16.55 -4.97
CA ALA A 96 8.55 -16.79 -5.86
C ALA A 96 8.37 -16.11 -7.22
N SER A 97 7.17 -16.16 -7.79
CA SER A 97 6.85 -15.47 -9.05
C SER A 97 7.00 -13.95 -8.92
N VAL A 98 6.50 -13.36 -7.84
CA VAL A 98 6.66 -11.92 -7.58
C VAL A 98 8.12 -11.52 -7.40
N LEU A 99 8.94 -12.36 -6.76
CA LEU A 99 10.37 -12.12 -6.62
C LEU A 99 11.10 -12.21 -7.95
N GLN A 100 10.68 -13.10 -8.84
CA GLN A 100 11.23 -13.19 -10.20
C GLN A 100 11.02 -11.90 -10.99
N ASP A 101 9.82 -11.33 -10.93
CA ASP A 101 9.52 -10.05 -11.59
C ASP A 101 10.30 -8.90 -10.94
N TRP A 102 10.42 -8.92 -9.61
CA TRP A 102 11.12 -7.88 -8.86
C TRP A 102 12.63 -7.83 -9.15
N THR A 103 13.30 -8.97 -9.34
CA THR A 103 14.75 -9.01 -9.66
C THR A 103 15.07 -8.29 -10.97
N SER A 104 14.07 -8.16 -11.85
CA SER A 104 14.17 -7.41 -13.11
C SER A 104 14.14 -5.89 -12.91
N ILE A 105 13.71 -5.40 -11.73
CA ILE A 105 13.53 -3.97 -11.43
C ILE A 105 14.61 -3.52 -10.44
N LYS A 106 15.63 -2.82 -10.92
CA LYS A 106 16.71 -2.31 -10.07
C LYS A 106 16.22 -1.21 -9.13
N GLY A 107 16.49 -1.35 -7.83
CA GLY A 107 16.35 -0.27 -6.83
C GLY A 107 15.04 -0.22 -6.07
N SER A 108 14.09 -1.12 -6.29
CA SER A 108 12.86 -1.16 -5.49
C SER A 108 13.05 -1.94 -4.17
N LYS A 109 12.28 -1.57 -3.14
CA LYS A 109 12.17 -2.35 -1.89
C LYS A 109 11.72 -3.78 -2.21
N ALA A 110 12.27 -4.77 -1.51
CA ALA A 110 11.83 -6.16 -1.68
C ALA A 110 10.31 -6.29 -1.47
N PRO A 111 9.59 -6.96 -2.37
CA PRO A 111 8.16 -7.12 -2.26
C PRO A 111 7.81 -7.96 -1.03
N LYS A 112 6.63 -7.73 -0.49
CA LYS A 112 6.08 -8.54 0.60
C LYS A 112 5.27 -9.68 0.03
N LEU A 113 4.97 -10.67 0.88
CA LEU A 113 4.13 -11.80 0.52
C LEU A 113 2.72 -11.30 0.10
N PRO A 114 2.25 -11.55 -1.15
CA PRO A 114 1.01 -10.94 -1.66
C PRO A 114 -0.23 -11.25 -0.82
N LYS A 115 -0.36 -12.49 -0.33
CA LYS A 115 -1.47 -12.86 0.55
C LYS A 115 -1.45 -12.10 1.88
N LEU A 116 -0.27 -11.73 2.37
CA LEU A 116 -0.13 -10.91 3.58
C LEU A 116 -0.68 -9.50 3.35
N ASP A 117 -0.37 -8.88 2.22
CA ASP A 117 -0.89 -7.58 1.83
C ASP A 117 -2.43 -7.61 1.73
N ARG A 118 -2.99 -8.63 1.06
CA ARG A 118 -4.45 -8.83 0.98
C ARG A 118 -5.09 -9.02 2.36
N LEU A 119 -4.46 -9.79 3.24
CA LEU A 119 -4.91 -10.00 4.62
C LEU A 119 -4.94 -8.69 5.41
N PHE A 120 -3.88 -7.90 5.32
CA PHE A 120 -3.78 -6.63 6.05
C PHE A 120 -4.72 -5.57 5.48
N ALA A 121 -4.89 -5.49 4.16
CA ALA A 121 -5.88 -4.61 3.54
C ALA A 121 -7.30 -4.91 4.04
N SER A 122 -7.69 -6.19 4.04
CA SER A 122 -9.00 -6.61 4.56
C SER A 122 -9.19 -6.30 6.05
N ARG A 123 -8.14 -6.48 6.88
CA ARG A 123 -8.21 -6.18 8.31
C ARG A 123 -8.22 -4.68 8.59
N ALA A 124 -7.39 -3.92 7.90
CA ALA A 124 -7.36 -2.47 7.99
C ALA A 124 -8.74 -1.88 7.69
N CYS A 125 -9.34 -2.26 6.57
CA CYS A 125 -10.69 -1.81 6.18
C CYS A 125 -11.73 -2.09 7.28
N ARG A 126 -11.75 -3.31 7.84
CA ARG A 126 -12.72 -3.69 8.88
C ARG A 126 -12.50 -3.02 10.24
N SER A 127 -11.28 -2.61 10.55
CA SER A 127 -10.93 -1.95 11.81
C SER A 127 -10.98 -0.43 11.74
N SER A 128 -11.21 0.12 10.58
CA SER A 128 -11.20 1.57 10.35
C SER A 128 -12.55 2.21 10.59
N VAL A 129 -12.55 3.52 10.76
CA VAL A 129 -13.77 4.32 10.91
C VAL A 129 -14.71 4.04 9.73
N MET A 130 -15.95 3.69 10.04
CA MET A 130 -16.93 3.34 9.01
C MET A 130 -17.34 4.58 8.19
N ILE A 131 -17.63 4.35 6.90
CA ILE A 131 -18.16 5.38 6.01
C ILE A 131 -19.51 5.89 6.57
N GLY A 132 -19.66 7.22 6.62
CA GLY A 132 -20.86 7.87 7.16
C GLY A 132 -20.92 8.00 8.68
N MET A 133 -19.94 7.47 9.42
CA MET A 133 -19.85 7.67 10.86
C MET A 133 -19.52 9.13 11.18
N ALA A 134 -20.32 9.76 12.04
CA ALA A 134 -20.02 11.10 12.54
C ALA A 134 -18.79 11.07 13.45
N LEU A 135 -17.84 11.96 13.20
CA LEU A 135 -16.63 12.11 13.99
C LEU A 135 -16.65 13.37 14.82
N ASP A 136 -16.23 13.26 16.06
CA ASP A 136 -15.88 14.42 16.88
C ASP A 136 -14.54 15.05 16.45
N ARG A 137 -14.30 16.29 16.91
CA ARG A 137 -13.08 17.02 16.56
C ARG A 137 -11.80 16.29 16.98
N ARG A 138 -11.81 15.56 18.07
CA ARG A 138 -10.65 14.83 18.58
C ARG A 138 -10.28 13.67 17.63
N ARG A 139 -11.29 12.91 17.21
CA ARG A 139 -11.08 11.81 16.25
C ARG A 139 -10.63 12.31 14.90
N MET A 140 -11.24 13.39 14.37
CA MET A 140 -10.79 14.02 13.13
C MET A 140 -9.33 14.45 13.21
N THR A 141 -8.94 15.13 14.31
CA THR A 141 -7.55 15.56 14.52
C THR A 141 -6.59 14.38 14.58
N ASN A 142 -6.98 13.27 15.24
CA ASN A 142 -6.13 12.08 15.31
C ASN A 142 -5.91 11.44 13.94
N ILE A 143 -6.96 11.34 13.12
CA ILE A 143 -6.83 10.81 11.74
C ILE A 143 -5.85 11.65 10.94
N VAL A 144 -5.96 12.99 11.00
CA VAL A 144 -5.04 13.87 10.28
C VAL A 144 -3.60 13.72 10.77
N ARG A 145 -3.37 13.66 12.10
CA ARG A 145 -2.03 13.45 12.67
C ARG A 145 -1.44 12.09 12.31
N ASN A 146 -2.28 11.06 12.25
CA ASN A 146 -1.83 9.73 11.85
C ASN A 146 -1.26 9.73 10.42
N LEU A 147 -1.78 10.57 9.51
CA LEU A 147 -1.25 10.68 8.15
C LEU A 147 0.20 11.18 8.09
N GLU A 148 0.63 12.00 9.08
CA GLU A 148 2.01 12.49 9.16
C GLU A 148 3.02 11.36 9.43
N THR A 149 2.56 10.23 9.97
CA THR A 149 3.41 9.09 10.34
C THR A 149 3.54 8.05 9.23
N LEU A 150 2.88 8.27 8.10
CA LEU A 150 2.82 7.31 6.99
C LEU A 150 3.92 7.55 5.96
N ASP A 151 4.44 6.45 5.40
CA ASP A 151 5.41 6.50 4.30
C ASP A 151 4.73 7.00 3.01
N GLN A 152 3.51 6.54 2.73
CA GLN A 152 2.76 6.80 1.49
C GLN A 152 1.30 7.18 1.80
N PRO A 153 1.01 8.42 2.24
CA PRO A 153 -0.33 8.79 2.75
C PRO A 153 -1.41 8.99 1.67
N TRP A 154 -1.08 8.85 0.38
CA TRP A 154 -1.91 9.32 -0.73
C TRP A 154 -3.11 8.46 -1.07
N ASN A 155 -2.97 7.13 -0.98
CA ASN A 155 -4.00 6.17 -1.33
C ASN A 155 -4.12 5.07 -0.26
N CYS A 156 -5.35 4.60 -0.02
CA CYS A 156 -5.57 3.42 0.81
C CYS A 156 -5.18 2.14 0.04
N PRO A 157 -5.07 0.97 0.71
CA PRO A 157 -4.71 -0.29 0.04
C PRO A 157 -5.70 -0.73 -1.06
N HIS A 158 -6.91 -0.19 -1.08
CA HIS A 158 -7.91 -0.43 -2.12
C HIS A 158 -7.87 0.62 -3.25
N GLY A 159 -6.84 1.48 -3.26
CA GLY A 159 -6.64 2.49 -4.31
C GLY A 159 -7.47 3.76 -4.18
N ARG A 160 -8.26 3.93 -3.10
CA ARG A 160 -9.04 5.17 -2.88
C ARG A 160 -8.12 6.28 -2.40
N PRO A 161 -8.25 7.51 -2.93
CA PRO A 161 -7.46 8.63 -2.45
C PRO A 161 -7.84 8.98 -1.00
N THR A 162 -6.83 9.20 -0.17
CA THR A 162 -7.02 9.64 1.22
C THR A 162 -7.35 11.10 1.33
N MET A 163 -6.79 11.93 0.41
CA MET A 163 -6.99 13.37 0.39
C MET A 163 -7.06 13.90 -1.04
N ARG A 164 -7.72 15.04 -1.20
CA ARG A 164 -7.78 15.80 -2.44
C ARG A 164 -7.60 17.27 -2.15
N HIS A 165 -6.75 17.95 -2.93
CA HIS A 165 -6.63 19.40 -2.91
C HIS A 165 -7.88 20.00 -3.55
N LEU A 166 -8.55 20.92 -2.85
CA LEU A 166 -9.76 21.58 -3.32
C LEU A 166 -9.45 22.98 -3.88
N TYR A 167 -8.71 23.81 -3.13
CA TYR A 167 -8.54 25.19 -3.47
C TYR A 167 -7.31 25.82 -2.83
N ASP A 168 -6.68 26.78 -3.55
CA ASP A 168 -5.64 27.68 -3.01
C ASP A 168 -6.31 28.97 -2.52
N LEU A 169 -6.38 29.14 -1.22
CA LEU A 169 -7.04 30.28 -0.57
C LEU A 169 -6.38 31.64 -0.88
N ARG A 170 -5.15 31.67 -1.40
CA ARG A 170 -4.51 32.90 -1.86
C ARG A 170 -5.27 33.55 -3.00
N CYS A 171 -5.94 32.76 -3.84
CA CYS A 171 -6.74 33.26 -4.95
C CYS A 171 -7.99 34.04 -4.49
N LEU A 172 -8.46 33.86 -3.23
CA LEU A 172 -9.59 34.61 -2.69
C LEU A 172 -9.26 36.08 -2.40
N ASN A 173 -8.02 36.36 -2.01
CA ASN A 173 -7.59 37.75 -1.68
C ASN A 173 -7.46 38.64 -2.93
N HIS A 174 -7.30 38.04 -4.11
CA HIS A 174 -7.29 38.78 -5.38
C HIS A 174 -8.69 39.06 -5.92
N ALA A 175 -9.70 38.28 -5.57
CA ALA A 175 -11.08 38.48 -6.03
C ALA A 175 -11.81 39.59 -5.26
N SER A 176 -11.34 39.95 -4.07
CA SER A 176 -11.94 41.04 -3.27
C SER A 176 -11.43 42.46 -3.64
N SER A 177 -10.37 42.56 -4.45
CA SER A 177 -9.87 43.88 -4.95
C SER A 177 -10.56 44.33 -6.23
N ASP A 178 -11.30 43.46 -6.94
CA ASP A 178 -11.94 43.82 -8.21
C ASP A 178 -13.42 44.24 -8.07
N PHE A 179 -13.99 44.26 -6.86
CA PHE A 179 -15.41 44.66 -6.60
C PHE A 179 -15.55 46.13 -6.16
N GLY A 180 -14.54 46.95 -6.30
CA GLY A 180 -14.58 48.36 -5.97
C GLY A 180 -14.37 49.25 -7.20
N GLY A 181 -15.36 49.46 -8.06
CA GLY A 181 -15.26 50.46 -9.13
C GLY A 181 -16.25 50.26 -10.29
N GLU A 182 -17.27 51.05 -10.29
CA GLU A 182 -18.04 51.62 -11.42
C GLU A 182 -18.87 50.76 -12.39
N GLY A 183 -20.10 51.15 -12.55
CA GLY A 183 -21.08 50.60 -13.44
C GLY A 183 -20.71 50.75 -14.92
N GLY A 184 -20.90 49.64 -15.63
CA GLY A 184 -20.79 49.56 -17.08
C GLY A 184 -21.56 48.34 -17.59
N SER A 185 -22.70 48.60 -18.29
CA SER A 185 -23.49 47.61 -19.00
C SER A 185 -22.65 46.88 -20.07
N GLY A 186 -22.49 45.59 -19.94
CA GLY A 186 -21.84 44.80 -20.96
C GLY A 186 -22.15 43.31 -20.78
N THR A 187 -23.00 42.81 -21.66
CA THR A 187 -23.23 41.38 -21.89
C THR A 187 -21.94 40.63 -22.09
N THR A 188 -21.56 39.80 -21.15
CA THR A 188 -20.38 38.93 -21.31
C THR A 188 -20.74 37.46 -21.11
N SER A 189 -20.60 36.77 -22.21
CA SER A 189 -20.57 35.32 -22.38
C SER A 189 -19.69 34.64 -21.32
N ASN A 190 -20.29 33.77 -20.51
CA ASN A 190 -19.61 32.91 -19.55
C ASN A 190 -18.72 31.87 -20.29
N ASN A 191 -17.47 32.23 -20.51
CA ASN A 191 -16.45 31.30 -20.97
C ASN A 191 -15.53 30.96 -19.77
N MET A 192 -16.05 30.11 -18.90
CA MET A 192 -15.27 29.56 -17.77
C MET A 192 -14.22 28.59 -18.33
N LYS A 193 -13.04 29.12 -18.67
CA LYS A 193 -11.87 28.31 -18.97
C LYS A 193 -11.55 27.49 -17.72
N ARG A 194 -11.88 26.18 -17.76
CA ARG A 194 -11.35 25.17 -16.86
C ARG A 194 -9.82 25.16 -17.00
N ARG A 195 -9.13 25.92 -16.15
CA ARG A 195 -7.69 25.77 -15.99
C ARG A 195 -7.46 24.39 -15.37
N ARG A 196 -6.73 23.55 -16.09
CA ARG A 196 -6.20 22.27 -15.59
C ARG A 196 -5.29 22.56 -14.39
N VAL A 197 -5.76 22.26 -13.17
CA VAL A 197 -5.00 22.42 -11.92
C VAL A 197 -4.09 21.20 -11.64
N PHE A 198 -3.94 20.28 -12.58
CA PHE A 198 -3.28 18.98 -12.40
C PHE A 198 -1.96 18.81 -13.16
N SER A 199 -1.17 19.85 -13.40
CA SER A 199 0.09 19.69 -14.15
C SER A 199 1.36 19.57 -13.30
N HIS A 200 1.28 19.43 -11.99
CA HIS A 200 2.47 19.42 -11.13
C HIS A 200 2.63 18.21 -10.19
N LEU A 201 1.74 17.20 -10.26
CA LEU A 201 1.85 16.01 -9.42
C LEU A 201 2.26 14.73 -10.19
N ASP A 202 2.44 14.80 -11.52
CA ASP A 202 2.75 13.63 -12.35
C ASP A 202 4.19 13.64 -12.92
N LYS A 203 5.16 14.23 -12.25
CA LYS A 203 6.53 14.34 -12.79
C LYS A 203 7.64 13.74 -11.96
N ASP A 204 7.36 12.93 -10.98
CA ASP A 204 8.42 12.25 -10.22
C ASP A 204 8.19 10.73 -10.05
N ASP A 205 7.57 10.06 -11.03
CA ASP A 205 7.60 8.60 -11.14
C ASP A 205 7.74 8.19 -12.62
N ALA A 206 9.00 8.18 -13.07
CA ALA A 206 9.44 7.44 -14.25
C ALA A 206 10.75 6.70 -13.92
#